data_2d29080ce484c2470e423ad1b980fe9b
#
_entry.id   2d29080ce484c2470e423ad1b980fe9b
#
_cell.length_a   1.000
_cell.length_b   1.000
_cell.length_c   1.000
_cell.angle_alpha   90.00
_cell.angle_beta   90.00
_cell.angle_gamma   90.00
#
_symmetry.space_group_name_H-M   'P 1'
#
loop_
_entity.id
_entity.type
_entity.pdbx_description
1 polymer ?
#
loop_
_entity_poly.entity_id
_entity_poly.type
_entity_poly.pdbx_seq_one_letter_code
_entity_poly.pdbx_strand_id
1 'polypeptide(L)'
;MASREIHSAGLTIAPPAGWEAAIYRRSVGPGETAYPIVHAATVPLPPERGDYGGGLVEQLGPEDVFVSFLEFGPEAAGSALFGTLPAVPGLTPDSYRPRQLQRTILGQAGVQRFFTVGGRAFCMYSVIGSMANRVPLTERANQVIGSFRVAPAQ
;
A
#
# COMPACT_ATOMS: atom_id res chain seq x y z
N MET A 1 0.22 10.22 20.69
CA MET A 1 0.10 11.26 19.66
C MET A 1 -1.02 10.92 18.69
N ALA A 2 -1.76 11.94 18.30
CA ALA A 2 -2.83 11.76 17.34
C ALA A 2 -2.25 11.39 15.97
N SER A 3 -2.92 10.47 15.27
CA SER A 3 -2.60 10.19 13.88
C SER A 3 -3.07 11.34 13.00
N ARG A 4 -2.42 11.50 11.86
CA ARG A 4 -2.69 12.54 10.89
C ARG A 4 -3.46 11.96 9.72
N GLU A 5 -4.57 12.58 9.32
CA GLU A 5 -5.32 12.15 8.16
C GLU A 5 -4.86 12.87 6.90
N ILE A 6 -4.73 12.12 5.82
CA ILE A 6 -4.41 12.63 4.49
C ILE A 6 -5.55 12.22 3.56
N HIS A 7 -6.08 13.19 2.80
CA HIS A 7 -7.21 12.99 1.88
C HIS A 7 -6.83 13.44 0.47
N SER A 8 -7.14 12.64 -0.51
CA SER A 8 -7.03 13.02 -1.92
C SER A 8 -7.77 11.99 -2.78
N ALA A 9 -8.40 12.46 -3.84
CA ALA A 9 -9.00 11.59 -4.86
C ALA A 9 -10.01 10.59 -4.29
N GLY A 10 -10.73 10.97 -3.24
CA GLY A 10 -11.69 10.08 -2.58
C GLY A 10 -11.05 9.01 -1.70
N LEU A 11 -9.77 9.10 -1.44
CA LEU A 11 -9.04 8.18 -0.56
C LEU A 11 -8.61 8.90 0.70
N THR A 12 -8.60 8.18 1.80
CA THR A 12 -8.13 8.68 3.11
C THR A 12 -7.21 7.67 3.73
N ILE A 13 -6.11 8.14 4.30
CA ILE A 13 -5.21 7.31 5.10
C ILE A 13 -4.78 8.11 6.34
N ALA A 14 -4.65 7.43 7.47
CA ALA A 14 -4.28 8.05 8.74
C ALA A 14 -3.11 7.30 9.36
N PRO A 15 -1.87 7.57 8.91
CA PRO A 15 -0.72 6.86 9.45
C PRO A 15 -0.46 7.24 10.90
N PRO A 16 -0.01 6.29 11.73
CA PRO A 16 0.42 6.61 13.09
C PRO A 16 1.61 7.55 13.11
N ALA A 17 1.92 8.11 14.29
CA ALA A 17 3.12 8.92 14.48
C ALA A 17 4.36 8.11 14.08
N GLY A 18 5.32 8.78 13.45
CA GLY A 18 6.56 8.15 12.97
C GLY A 18 6.48 7.58 11.56
N TRP A 19 5.30 7.63 10.93
CA TRP A 19 5.14 7.24 9.54
C TRP A 19 5.07 8.48 8.64
N GLU A 20 5.51 8.33 7.40
CA GLU A 20 5.20 9.27 6.33
C GLU A 20 4.21 8.63 5.36
N ALA A 21 3.32 9.46 4.80
CA ALA A 21 2.35 8.98 3.83
C ALA A 21 2.09 10.06 2.79
N ALA A 22 1.74 9.63 1.58
CA ALA A 22 1.36 10.52 0.49
C ALA A 22 0.35 9.82 -0.40
N ILE A 23 -0.57 10.59 -0.97
CA ILE A 23 -1.48 10.16 -2.01
C ILE A 23 -1.12 11.00 -3.24
N TYR A 24 -0.77 10.35 -4.33
CA TYR A 24 -0.28 11.06 -5.50
C TYR A 24 -0.72 10.36 -6.79
N ARG A 25 -0.52 11.06 -7.91
CA ARG A 25 -0.71 10.49 -9.24
C ARG A 25 0.60 10.65 -10.00
N ARG A 26 1.02 9.59 -10.68
CA ARG A 26 2.20 9.70 -11.53
C ARG A 26 1.84 10.47 -12.80
N SER A 27 2.84 11.07 -13.43
CA SER A 27 2.67 11.70 -14.74
C SER A 27 2.47 10.61 -15.80
N VAL A 28 1.50 10.84 -16.69
CA VAL A 28 1.20 9.92 -17.80
C VAL A 28 1.17 10.70 -19.10
N GLY A 29 1.24 9.97 -20.21
CA GLY A 29 1.21 10.58 -21.54
C GLY A 29 -0.17 11.11 -21.92
N PRO A 30 -0.25 11.84 -23.04
CA PRO A 30 -1.54 12.35 -23.54
C PRO A 30 -2.51 11.20 -23.80
N GLY A 31 -3.77 11.40 -23.40
CA GLY A 31 -4.81 10.38 -23.57
C GLY A 31 -4.80 9.26 -22.54
N GLU A 32 -3.81 9.22 -21.66
CA GLU A 32 -3.76 8.25 -20.56
C GLU A 32 -4.38 8.84 -19.30
N THR A 33 -4.95 7.97 -18.47
CA THR A 33 -5.52 8.36 -17.17
C THR A 33 -4.61 7.87 -16.05
N ALA A 34 -4.21 8.79 -15.18
CA ALA A 34 -3.46 8.45 -13.97
C ALA A 34 -4.44 8.20 -12.83
N TYR A 35 -4.31 7.04 -12.18
CA TYR A 35 -5.10 6.70 -11.00
C TYR A 35 -4.25 6.94 -9.75
N PRO A 36 -4.87 7.27 -8.61
CA PRO A 36 -4.12 7.60 -7.41
C PRO A 36 -3.35 6.40 -6.85
N ILE A 37 -2.23 6.71 -6.23
CA ILE A 37 -1.36 5.76 -5.54
C ILE A 37 -1.15 6.28 -4.13
N VAL A 38 -1.29 5.39 -3.15
CA VAL A 38 -1.01 5.71 -1.75
C VAL A 38 0.29 5.03 -1.35
N HIS A 39 1.22 5.79 -0.78
CA HIS A 39 2.42 5.25 -0.14
C HIS A 39 2.43 5.65 1.33
N ALA A 40 2.74 4.68 2.20
CA ALA A 40 2.95 4.93 3.62
C ALA A 40 4.13 4.09 4.09
N ALA A 41 5.02 4.68 4.89
CA ALA A 41 6.21 3.99 5.34
C ALA A 41 6.72 4.54 6.66
N THR A 42 7.46 3.71 7.37
CA THR A 42 8.15 4.11 8.59
C THR A 42 9.50 4.79 8.31
N VAL A 43 9.88 4.89 7.03
CA VAL A 43 11.06 5.62 6.58
C VAL A 43 10.62 6.80 5.72
N PRO A 44 11.48 7.82 5.52
CA PRO A 44 11.12 8.95 4.68
C PRO A 44 10.79 8.51 3.25
N LEU A 45 9.74 9.11 2.68
CA LEU A 45 9.36 8.86 1.29
C LEU A 45 10.32 9.62 0.38
N PRO A 46 11.04 8.95 -0.54
CA PRO A 46 11.93 9.63 -1.45
C PRO A 46 11.14 10.47 -2.46
N PRO A 47 11.72 11.57 -2.99
CA PRO A 47 11.04 12.41 -3.97
C PRO A 47 10.74 11.66 -5.27
N GLU A 48 11.61 10.75 -5.68
CA GLU A 48 11.38 9.88 -6.82
C GLU A 48 11.22 8.46 -6.31
N ARG A 49 10.11 7.83 -6.68
CA ARG A 49 9.80 6.48 -6.21
C ARG A 49 8.96 5.73 -7.22
N GLY A 50 9.17 4.43 -7.27
CA GLY A 50 8.35 3.55 -8.09
C GLY A 50 7.00 3.26 -7.41
N ASP A 51 6.03 2.85 -8.21
CA ASP A 51 4.66 2.56 -7.74
C ASP A 51 4.64 1.49 -6.65
N TYR A 52 5.57 0.57 -6.70
CA TYR A 52 5.71 -0.51 -5.71
C TYR A 52 6.83 -0.23 -4.71
N GLY A 53 7.16 1.04 -4.50
CA GLY A 53 8.14 1.44 -3.51
C GLY A 53 9.59 1.36 -3.95
N GLY A 54 9.86 1.25 -5.24
CA GLY A 54 11.24 1.27 -5.75
C GLY A 54 11.97 2.54 -5.30
N GLY A 55 13.21 2.41 -4.80
CA GLY A 55 13.95 3.51 -4.20
C GLY A 55 13.69 3.67 -2.71
N LEU A 56 12.56 3.16 -2.20
CA LEU A 56 12.22 3.21 -0.78
C LEU A 56 12.48 1.87 -0.09
N VAL A 57 12.07 0.76 -0.72
CA VAL A 57 12.17 -0.55 -0.08
C VAL A 57 13.63 -0.93 0.22
N GLU A 58 14.58 -0.42 -0.56
CA GLU A 58 16.00 -0.63 -0.32
C GLU A 58 16.48 0.03 0.98
N GLN A 59 15.73 0.99 1.51
CA GLN A 59 16.06 1.70 2.74
C GLN A 59 15.41 1.09 3.99
N LEU A 60 14.57 0.07 3.83
CA LEU A 60 13.89 -0.53 4.96
C LEU A 60 14.86 -1.35 5.82
N GLY A 61 14.94 -1.00 7.10
CA GLY A 61 15.63 -1.80 8.09
C GLY A 61 14.71 -2.85 8.71
N PRO A 62 15.23 -3.65 9.67
CA PRO A 62 14.46 -4.77 10.24
C PRO A 62 13.21 -4.36 11.02
N GLU A 63 13.07 -3.08 11.37
CA GLU A 63 11.89 -2.56 12.09
C GLU A 63 10.95 -1.81 11.17
N ASP A 64 11.20 -1.77 9.87
CA ASP A 64 10.50 -0.87 8.96
C ASP A 64 9.45 -1.59 8.13
N VAL A 65 8.43 -0.82 7.73
CA VAL A 65 7.29 -1.30 6.95
C VAL A 65 6.97 -0.29 5.86
N PHE A 66 6.60 -0.80 4.70
CA PHE A 66 6.05 -0.03 3.60
C PHE A 66 4.69 -0.61 3.20
N VAL A 67 3.72 0.26 2.95
CA VAL A 67 2.40 -0.12 2.44
C VAL A 67 2.05 0.77 1.27
N SER A 68 1.58 0.17 0.18
CA SER A 68 1.12 0.87 -1.01
C SER A 68 -0.26 0.38 -1.42
N PHE A 69 -1.09 1.32 -1.89
CA PHE A 69 -2.36 1.01 -2.55
C PHE A 69 -2.33 1.65 -3.93
N LEU A 70 -2.40 0.83 -4.97
CA LEU A 70 -2.43 1.31 -6.35
C LEU A 70 -3.84 1.12 -6.88
N GLU A 71 -4.48 2.20 -7.28
CA GLU A 71 -5.80 2.09 -7.91
C GLU A 71 -5.64 1.75 -9.39
N PHE A 72 -6.52 0.87 -9.87
CA PHE A 72 -6.63 0.49 -11.27
C PHE A 72 -7.88 1.09 -11.89
N GLY A 73 -7.99 1.08 -13.20
CA GLY A 73 -9.11 1.68 -13.90
C GLY A 73 -10.46 1.02 -13.58
N PRO A 74 -11.58 1.72 -13.87
CA PRO A 74 -12.91 1.20 -13.56
C PRO A 74 -13.22 -0.15 -14.20
N GLU A 75 -12.61 -0.47 -15.33
CA GLU A 75 -12.78 -1.75 -16.01
C GLU A 75 -12.25 -2.94 -15.20
N ALA A 76 -11.34 -2.70 -14.25
CA ALA A 76 -10.81 -3.75 -13.39
C ALA A 76 -11.75 -4.06 -12.22
N ALA A 77 -12.60 -3.08 -11.82
CA ALA A 77 -13.45 -3.23 -10.65
C ALA A 77 -14.43 -4.39 -10.82
N GLY A 78 -14.46 -5.28 -9.81
CA GLY A 78 -15.33 -6.45 -9.81
C GLY A 78 -14.91 -7.58 -10.75
N SER A 79 -13.77 -7.44 -11.44
CA SER A 79 -13.25 -8.53 -12.28
C SER A 79 -12.76 -9.70 -11.42
N ALA A 80 -12.43 -10.83 -12.08
CA ALA A 80 -12.02 -12.03 -11.36
C ALA A 80 -10.81 -11.81 -10.46
N LEU A 81 -9.81 -11.05 -10.93
CA LEU A 81 -8.62 -10.74 -10.14
C LEU A 81 -8.94 -9.77 -8.99
N PHE A 82 -9.81 -8.77 -9.26
CA PHE A 82 -10.17 -7.73 -8.31
C PHE A 82 -11.54 -8.02 -7.69
N GLY A 83 -11.68 -9.17 -7.05
CA GLY A 83 -12.94 -9.57 -6.41
C GLY A 83 -13.42 -8.54 -5.40
N THR A 84 -14.73 -8.34 -5.34
CA THR A 84 -15.36 -7.35 -4.45
C THR A 84 -15.32 -7.82 -3.01
N LEU A 85 -14.87 -6.94 -2.12
CA LEU A 85 -14.83 -7.16 -0.68
C LEU A 85 -15.62 -6.06 0.03
N PRO A 86 -16.19 -6.36 1.22
CA PRO A 86 -16.93 -5.36 1.99
C PRO A 86 -16.02 -4.30 2.61
N ALA A 87 -14.74 -4.61 2.80
CA ALA A 87 -13.76 -3.70 3.39
C ALA A 87 -12.36 -4.09 2.92
N VAL A 88 -11.42 -3.17 3.12
CA VAL A 88 -10.01 -3.42 2.82
C VAL A 88 -9.52 -4.57 3.72
N PRO A 89 -8.88 -5.60 3.14
CA PRO A 89 -8.47 -6.77 3.92
C PRO A 89 -7.25 -6.47 4.78
N GLY A 90 -7.26 -7.00 6.01
CA GLY A 90 -6.06 -7.01 6.86
C GLY A 90 -5.13 -8.15 6.48
N LEU A 91 -3.96 -8.16 7.08
CA LEU A 91 -2.92 -9.14 6.83
C LEU A 91 -2.61 -9.94 8.09
N THR A 92 -2.06 -11.14 7.90
CA THR A 92 -1.50 -11.95 8.97
C THR A 92 0.02 -12.06 8.78
N PRO A 93 0.79 -12.42 9.80
CA PRO A 93 2.23 -12.59 9.61
C PRO A 93 2.60 -13.54 8.48
N ASP A 94 1.81 -14.60 8.29
CA ASP A 94 2.06 -15.58 7.24
C ASP A 94 1.64 -15.11 5.84
N SER A 95 1.01 -13.93 5.75
CA SER A 95 0.74 -13.30 4.44
C SER A 95 2.02 -12.86 3.74
N TYR A 96 3.04 -12.50 4.51
CA TYR A 96 4.31 -12.00 3.97
C TYR A 96 5.21 -13.15 3.55
N ARG A 97 5.74 -13.06 2.33
CA ARG A 97 6.64 -14.06 1.77
C ARG A 97 7.78 -13.40 1.00
N PRO A 98 9.01 -13.92 1.11
CA PRO A 98 10.14 -13.35 0.35
C PRO A 98 9.92 -13.38 -1.16
N ARG A 99 9.16 -14.36 -1.67
CA ARG A 99 8.91 -14.51 -3.11
C ARG A 99 7.90 -13.51 -3.68
N GLN A 100 7.18 -12.77 -2.82
CA GLN A 100 6.19 -11.80 -3.28
C GLN A 100 6.75 -10.38 -3.36
N LEU A 101 8.04 -10.21 -3.24
CA LEU A 101 8.69 -8.91 -3.47
C LEU A 101 8.76 -8.64 -4.98
N GLN A 102 8.59 -7.38 -5.37
CA GLN A 102 8.80 -6.97 -6.76
C GLN A 102 10.27 -7.15 -7.16
N ARG A 103 11.17 -7.00 -6.21
CA ARG A 103 12.59 -7.32 -6.35
C ARG A 103 13.06 -7.98 -5.07
N THR A 104 13.77 -9.10 -5.20
CA THR A 104 14.26 -9.82 -4.02
C THR A 104 15.31 -9.00 -3.28
N ILE A 105 15.07 -8.78 -1.99
CA ILE A 105 16.04 -8.15 -1.08
C ILE A 105 16.18 -9.09 0.11
N LEU A 106 17.40 -9.47 0.41
CA LEU A 106 17.70 -10.44 1.44
C LEU A 106 17.09 -10.02 2.79
N GLY A 107 16.37 -10.93 3.42
CA GLY A 107 15.74 -10.71 4.71
C GLY A 107 14.36 -10.07 4.67
N GLN A 108 14.00 -9.43 3.57
CA GLN A 108 12.69 -8.78 3.40
C GLN A 108 11.63 -9.76 2.90
N ALA A 109 10.37 -9.40 3.11
CA ALA A 109 9.23 -10.14 2.60
C ALA A 109 8.14 -9.18 2.18
N GLY A 110 7.32 -9.60 1.23
CA GLY A 110 6.24 -8.80 0.70
C GLY A 110 4.95 -9.58 0.57
N VAL A 111 3.88 -8.84 0.27
CA VAL A 111 2.55 -9.41 0.04
C VAL A 111 1.83 -8.52 -0.96
N GLN A 112 1.07 -9.16 -1.87
CA GLN A 112 0.15 -8.48 -2.79
C GLN A 112 -1.25 -9.00 -2.56
N ARG A 113 -2.23 -8.08 -2.61
CA ARG A 113 -3.65 -8.42 -2.58
C ARG A 113 -4.36 -7.55 -3.60
N PHE A 114 -5.22 -8.16 -4.39
CA PHE A 114 -6.04 -7.47 -5.39
C PHE A 114 -7.49 -7.54 -4.95
N PHE A 115 -8.18 -6.40 -4.93
CA PHE A 115 -9.58 -6.36 -4.47
C PHE A 115 -10.30 -5.13 -5.00
N THR A 116 -11.62 -5.18 -4.93
CA THR A 116 -12.49 -4.04 -5.20
C THR A 116 -13.23 -3.68 -3.93
N VAL A 117 -13.18 -2.39 -3.54
CA VAL A 117 -13.92 -1.85 -2.41
C VAL A 117 -14.58 -0.55 -2.86
N GLY A 118 -15.88 -0.39 -2.57
CA GLY A 118 -16.59 0.82 -2.97
C GLY A 118 -16.64 1.04 -4.48
N GLY A 119 -16.59 -0.03 -5.27
CA GLY A 119 -16.59 0.05 -6.73
C GLY A 119 -15.25 0.46 -7.34
N ARG A 120 -14.18 0.47 -6.55
CA ARG A 120 -12.84 0.88 -6.99
C ARG A 120 -11.85 -0.26 -6.78
N ALA A 121 -11.01 -0.51 -7.80
CA ALA A 121 -10.09 -1.64 -7.82
C ALA A 121 -8.70 -1.24 -7.35
N PHE A 122 -8.11 -2.03 -6.47
CA PHE A 122 -6.80 -1.73 -5.88
C PHE A 122 -5.89 -2.95 -5.88
N CYS A 123 -4.60 -2.70 -6.05
CA CYS A 123 -3.55 -3.62 -5.62
C CYS A 123 -2.94 -3.07 -4.33
N MET A 124 -3.04 -3.84 -3.25
CA MET A 124 -2.32 -3.53 -2.01
C MET A 124 -1.00 -4.26 -2.04
N TYR A 125 0.10 -3.53 -1.89
CA TYR A 125 1.44 -4.10 -1.83
C TYR A 125 2.12 -3.63 -0.54
N SER A 126 2.61 -4.56 0.25
CA SER A 126 3.29 -4.22 1.49
C SER A 126 4.60 -4.97 1.58
N VAL A 127 5.63 -4.30 2.10
CA VAL A 127 6.96 -4.88 2.33
C VAL A 127 7.34 -4.67 3.78
N ILE A 128 7.84 -5.71 4.42
CA ILE A 128 8.44 -5.63 5.75
C ILE A 128 9.94 -5.81 5.62
N GLY A 129 10.69 -5.05 6.41
CA GLY A 129 12.15 -5.04 6.34
C GLY A 129 12.80 -6.30 6.87
N SER A 130 12.05 -7.14 7.61
CA SER A 130 12.57 -8.38 8.17
C SER A 130 11.49 -9.45 8.27
N MET A 131 11.67 -10.55 7.56
CA MET A 131 10.79 -11.72 7.68
C MET A 131 10.83 -12.29 9.10
N ALA A 132 11.98 -12.22 9.76
CA ALA A 132 12.12 -12.69 11.13
C ALA A 132 11.24 -11.90 12.11
N ASN A 133 11.00 -10.62 11.83
CA ASN A 133 10.17 -9.74 12.66
C ASN A 133 8.74 -9.62 12.16
N ARG A 134 8.25 -10.56 11.35
CA ARG A 134 6.95 -10.43 10.70
C ARG A 134 5.77 -10.23 11.65
N VAL A 135 5.81 -10.80 12.85
CA VAL A 135 4.69 -10.67 13.79
C VAL A 135 4.45 -9.21 14.19
N PRO A 136 5.42 -8.50 14.81
CA PRO A 136 5.20 -7.09 15.15
C PRO A 136 5.07 -6.19 13.93
N LEU A 137 5.76 -6.50 12.83
CA LEU A 137 5.68 -5.65 11.64
C LEU A 137 4.32 -5.76 10.95
N THR A 138 3.69 -6.94 10.99
CA THR A 138 2.32 -7.10 10.47
C THR A 138 1.33 -6.25 11.27
N GLU A 139 1.48 -6.20 12.59
CA GLU A 139 0.63 -5.35 13.42
C GLU A 139 0.77 -3.88 13.03
N ARG A 140 1.99 -3.42 12.80
CA ARG A 140 2.24 -2.05 12.35
C ARG A 140 1.62 -1.79 10.97
N ALA A 141 1.78 -2.71 10.03
CA ALA A 141 1.16 -2.60 8.71
C ALA A 141 -0.37 -2.49 8.84
N ASN A 142 -0.98 -3.33 9.65
CA ASN A 142 -2.44 -3.34 9.82
C ASN A 142 -2.98 -2.05 10.46
N GLN A 143 -2.20 -1.36 11.28
CA GLN A 143 -2.61 -0.06 11.82
C GLN A 143 -2.85 0.94 10.69
N VAL A 144 -1.97 0.97 9.70
CA VAL A 144 -2.11 1.85 8.54
C VAL A 144 -3.18 1.33 7.59
N ILE A 145 -3.17 0.03 7.29
CA ILE A 145 -4.15 -0.58 6.38
C ILE A 145 -5.56 -0.36 6.93
N GLY A 146 -5.76 -0.52 8.23
CA GLY A 146 -7.06 -0.30 8.88
C GLY A 146 -7.54 1.15 8.84
N SER A 147 -6.64 2.10 8.59
CA SER A 147 -7.02 3.51 8.45
C SER A 147 -7.36 3.90 7.02
N PHE A 148 -7.10 3.04 6.03
CA PHE A 148 -7.37 3.35 4.64
C PHE A 148 -8.88 3.28 4.36
N ARG A 149 -9.41 4.37 3.81
CA ARG A 149 -10.85 4.50 3.50
C ARG A 149 -11.02 4.89 2.05
N VAL A 150 -12.02 4.34 1.43
CA VAL A 150 -12.33 4.55 0.02
C VAL A 150 -13.73 5.14 -0.08
N ALA A 151 -13.84 6.35 -0.64
CA ALA A 151 -15.14 6.90 -0.97
C ALA A 151 -15.69 6.10 -2.16
N PRO A 152 -17.02 5.82 -2.19
CA PRO A 152 -17.59 5.04 -3.29
C PRO A 152 -17.32 5.66 -4.65
N ALA A 153 -17.21 4.82 -5.68
CA ALA A 153 -17.11 5.27 -7.07
C ALA A 153 -18.40 6.01 -7.46
N GLN A 154 -18.23 7.05 -8.26
CA GLN A 154 -19.36 7.84 -8.78
C GLN A 154 -19.73 7.43 -10.18
#